data_cb3578c46953d3deb79a354146c0e9b8
#
_entry.id   cb3578c46953d3deb79a354146c0e9b8
#
_cell.length_a   1.000
_cell.length_b   1.000
_cell.length_c   1.000
_cell.angle_alpha   90.00
_cell.angle_beta   90.00
_cell.angle_gamma   90.00
#
_symmetry.space_group_name_H-M   'P 1'
#
loop_
_entity.id
_entity.type
_entity.pdbx_description
1 polymer ?
#
loop_
_entity_poly.entity_id
_entity_poly.type
_entity_poly.pdbx_seq_one_letter_code
_entity_poly.pdbx_strand_id
1 'polypeptide(L)'
;MRAILTFLPKFRQSLLFSATINKKTEDLISLALRKPLYIGVENNEVATVESLKQGYILCPAEKKFLFLFSFLKKYHKKKVMVFFSSCMSVKFHHNLLNYVNLKVSCIHGQLKQHRRTSMYFQFCKAKSGILLCTDVAARGLDIPKVDWILQYDPPDDPKEYIHRVGRTARGENTSGNAWLMLRPEEIHFRNYLKNSRIPLQEYTIRWNIILEVQEHLEEVVMGNYHLKYVAREAFIACVRAYKSHHLKKVFDISKLDLTALAKTFGLTYVPHVDS
;
A
#
# COMPACT_ATOMS: atom_id res chain seq x y z
N MET A 1 17.63 -6.05 19.71
CA MET A 1 18.03 -4.76 20.30
C MET A 1 18.88 -4.93 21.57
N ARG A 2 18.47 -5.69 22.61
CA ARG A 2 19.30 -5.90 23.83
C ARG A 2 20.73 -6.31 23.51
N ALA A 3 20.94 -7.33 22.68
CA ALA A 3 22.27 -7.79 22.28
C ALA A 3 23.12 -6.70 21.60
N ILE A 4 22.52 -5.82 20.80
CA ILE A 4 23.24 -4.70 20.17
C ILE A 4 23.70 -3.70 21.23
N LEU A 5 22.85 -3.39 22.21
CA LEU A 5 23.15 -2.42 23.26
C LEU A 5 24.32 -2.85 24.17
N THR A 6 24.57 -4.16 24.29
CA THR A 6 25.72 -4.69 25.08
C THR A 6 27.06 -4.38 24.41
N PHE A 7 27.11 -4.20 23.09
CA PHE A 7 28.33 -3.87 22.37
C PHE A 7 28.61 -2.37 22.28
N LEU A 8 27.65 -1.52 22.72
CA LEU A 8 27.82 -0.07 22.66
C LEU A 8 28.54 0.48 23.90
N PRO A 9 29.27 1.59 23.79
CA PRO A 9 29.90 2.27 24.92
C PRO A 9 28.89 2.57 26.04
N LYS A 10 29.33 2.40 27.31
CA LYS A 10 28.48 2.72 28.48
C LYS A 10 28.11 4.23 28.53
N PHE A 11 29.07 5.08 28.18
CA PHE A 11 28.84 6.53 28.05
C PHE A 11 28.56 6.85 26.58
N ARG A 12 27.31 7.21 26.31
CA ARG A 12 26.84 7.57 24.97
C ARG A 12 25.64 8.49 25.06
N GLN A 13 25.48 9.34 24.09
CA GLN A 13 24.22 10.01 23.81
C GLN A 13 23.37 9.08 22.93
N SER A 14 22.10 8.93 23.31
CA SER A 14 21.14 8.13 22.55
C SER A 14 19.93 8.98 22.22
N LEU A 15 19.53 9.00 20.96
CA LEU A 15 18.36 9.72 20.44
C LEU A 15 17.42 8.72 19.80
N LEU A 16 16.13 8.83 20.09
CA LEU A 16 15.07 8.06 19.47
C LEU A 16 14.13 8.96 18.72
N PHE A 17 13.97 8.72 17.43
CA PHE A 17 13.02 9.43 16.57
C PHE A 17 11.90 8.48 16.17
N SER A 18 10.66 8.86 16.44
CA SER A 18 9.49 8.10 16.05
C SER A 18 8.33 9.03 15.74
N ALA A 19 7.63 8.81 14.65
CA ALA A 19 6.39 9.51 14.34
C ALA A 19 5.20 9.03 15.18
N THR A 20 5.34 7.87 15.86
CA THR A 20 4.28 7.27 16.67
C THR A 20 4.85 6.65 17.92
N ILE A 21 4.23 6.90 19.07
CA ILE A 21 4.55 6.24 20.33
C ILE A 21 3.53 5.12 20.57
N ASN A 22 4.03 3.90 20.75
CA ASN A 22 3.25 2.74 21.11
C ASN A 22 4.01 1.93 22.16
N LYS A 23 3.38 0.89 22.74
CA LYS A 23 3.99 0.06 23.79
C LYS A 23 5.37 -0.48 23.42
N LYS A 24 5.57 -0.91 22.17
CA LYS A 24 6.88 -1.37 21.66
C LYS A 24 7.93 -0.25 21.64
N THR A 25 7.50 0.99 21.33
CA THR A 25 8.37 2.16 21.36
C THR A 25 8.72 2.53 22.80
N GLU A 26 7.78 2.45 23.74
CA GLU A 26 8.00 2.68 25.17
C GLU A 26 8.97 1.65 25.76
N ASP A 27 8.81 0.36 25.39
CA ASP A 27 9.77 -0.70 25.77
C ASP A 27 11.19 -0.41 25.24
N LEU A 28 11.28 0.14 24.02
CA LEU A 28 12.56 0.53 23.44
C LEU A 28 13.17 1.76 24.13
N ILE A 29 12.36 2.75 24.47
CA ILE A 29 12.75 3.92 25.26
C ILE A 29 13.36 3.48 26.58
N SER A 30 12.65 2.64 27.33
CA SER A 30 13.10 2.12 28.63
C SER A 30 14.40 1.34 28.55
N LEU A 31 14.60 0.62 27.44
CA LEU A 31 15.77 -0.21 27.23
C LEU A 31 17.02 0.58 26.78
N ALA A 32 16.84 1.59 25.92
CA ALA A 32 17.93 2.24 25.18
C ALA A 32 18.30 3.64 25.70
N LEU A 33 17.37 4.34 26.37
CA LEU A 33 17.56 5.72 26.81
C LEU A 33 17.71 5.82 28.34
N ARG A 34 18.49 6.78 28.80
CA ARG A 34 18.69 7.10 30.22
C ARG A 34 18.11 8.50 30.50
N LYS A 35 17.07 8.56 31.34
CA LYS A 35 16.36 9.83 31.69
C LYS A 35 16.09 10.65 30.44
N PRO A 36 15.36 10.10 29.44
CA PRO A 36 15.15 10.80 28.17
C PRO A 36 14.37 12.10 28.37
N LEU A 37 14.79 13.17 27.67
CA LEU A 37 13.97 14.35 27.45
C LEU A 37 13.02 14.03 26.28
N TYR A 38 11.73 14.16 26.52
CA TYR A 38 10.73 14.04 25.48
C TYR A 38 10.54 15.39 24.78
N ILE A 39 10.78 15.40 23.47
CA ILE A 39 10.53 16.56 22.63
C ILE A 39 9.46 16.13 21.62
N GLY A 40 8.21 16.53 21.86
CA GLY A 40 7.08 16.26 20.99
C GLY A 40 6.56 17.56 20.38
N VAL A 41 6.20 17.51 19.11
CA VAL A 41 5.36 18.54 18.50
C VAL A 41 3.93 18.08 18.73
N GLU A 42 3.24 18.67 19.69
CA GLU A 42 1.81 18.48 19.90
C GLU A 42 1.05 19.19 18.78
N ASN A 43 0.94 18.54 17.64
CA ASN A 43 -0.02 18.96 16.62
C ASN A 43 -1.38 18.40 17.01
N ASN A 44 -2.21 19.24 17.63
CA ASN A 44 -3.64 19.00 17.80
C ASN A 44 -4.42 19.03 16.47
N GLU A 45 -3.72 19.15 15.36
CA GLU A 45 -4.21 19.29 14.01
C GLU A 45 -4.41 17.94 13.31
N VAL A 46 -5.06 17.98 12.15
CA VAL A 46 -5.31 16.84 11.26
C VAL A 46 -4.02 16.05 11.04
N ALA A 47 -4.11 14.70 11.12
CA ALA A 47 -2.95 13.81 11.02
C ALA A 47 -2.28 13.78 9.63
N THR A 48 -2.81 14.55 8.67
CA THR A 48 -2.30 14.66 7.30
C THR A 48 -2.19 16.13 6.88
N VAL A 49 -1.31 16.42 5.92
CA VAL A 49 -1.02 17.76 5.44
C VAL A 49 -2.23 18.36 4.69
N GLU A 50 -2.58 19.61 4.90
CA GLU A 50 -3.71 20.30 4.24
C GLU A 50 -3.64 20.30 2.71
N SER A 51 -2.45 20.33 2.14
CA SER A 51 -2.21 20.28 0.70
C SER A 51 -2.48 18.89 0.07
N LEU A 52 -2.80 17.87 0.88
CA LEU A 52 -3.11 16.51 0.44
C LEU A 52 -4.59 16.37 0.11
N LYS A 53 -4.93 16.19 -1.17
CA LYS A 53 -6.27 15.79 -1.60
C LYS A 53 -6.42 14.29 -1.41
N GLN A 54 -7.14 13.89 -0.36
CA GLN A 54 -7.28 12.49 -0.01
C GLN A 54 -8.75 12.06 0.06
N GLY A 55 -8.98 10.79 -0.28
CA GLY A 55 -10.31 10.23 -0.22
C GLY A 55 -10.33 8.71 -0.39
N TYR A 56 -11.52 8.15 -0.31
CA TYR A 56 -11.73 6.73 -0.59
C TYR A 56 -12.73 6.54 -1.72
N ILE A 57 -12.65 5.40 -2.36
CA ILE A 57 -13.58 4.93 -3.38
C ILE A 57 -14.09 3.54 -2.99
N LEU A 58 -15.39 3.32 -3.18
CA LEU A 58 -15.98 2.00 -3.05
C LEU A 58 -15.91 1.28 -4.39
N CYS A 59 -15.23 0.15 -4.41
CA CYS A 59 -14.98 -0.62 -5.61
C CYS A 59 -15.24 -2.11 -5.33
N PRO A 60 -16.22 -2.73 -6.01
CA PRO A 60 -16.44 -4.17 -5.93
C PRO A 60 -15.18 -4.96 -6.27
N ALA A 61 -14.98 -6.11 -5.65
CA ALA A 61 -13.75 -6.90 -5.78
C ALA A 61 -13.42 -7.18 -7.25
N GLU A 62 -14.37 -7.66 -8.04
CA GLU A 62 -14.22 -8.03 -9.44
C GLU A 62 -13.87 -6.84 -10.36
N LYS A 63 -14.13 -5.61 -9.93
CA LYS A 63 -13.84 -4.38 -10.70
C LYS A 63 -12.55 -3.67 -10.29
N LYS A 64 -11.88 -4.14 -9.23
CA LYS A 64 -10.66 -3.48 -8.72
C LYS A 64 -9.56 -3.41 -9.77
N PHE A 65 -9.32 -4.49 -10.53
CA PHE A 65 -8.30 -4.48 -11.58
C PHE A 65 -8.66 -3.55 -12.73
N LEU A 66 -9.92 -3.52 -13.16
CA LEU A 66 -10.39 -2.64 -14.23
C LEU A 66 -10.16 -1.17 -13.87
N PHE A 67 -10.49 -0.81 -12.63
CA PHE A 67 -10.22 0.53 -12.12
C PHE A 67 -8.72 0.83 -12.10
N LEU A 68 -7.90 -0.06 -11.53
CA LEU A 68 -6.44 0.09 -11.49
C LEU A 68 -5.87 0.32 -12.88
N PHE A 69 -6.21 -0.54 -13.83
CA PHE A 69 -5.69 -0.46 -15.20
C PHE A 69 -6.07 0.85 -15.89
N SER A 70 -7.33 1.25 -15.78
CA SER A 70 -7.81 2.53 -16.34
C SER A 70 -7.12 3.73 -15.70
N PHE A 71 -6.96 3.70 -14.36
CA PHE A 71 -6.27 4.73 -13.61
C PHE A 71 -4.80 4.87 -14.04
N LEU A 72 -4.08 3.76 -14.13
CA LEU A 72 -2.67 3.76 -14.51
C LEU A 72 -2.47 4.20 -15.97
N LYS A 73 -3.36 3.81 -16.89
CA LYS A 73 -3.35 4.32 -18.27
C LYS A 73 -3.56 5.83 -18.33
N LYS A 74 -4.49 6.36 -17.55
CA LYS A 74 -4.77 7.80 -17.48
C LYS A 74 -3.59 8.59 -16.93
N TYR A 75 -2.93 8.08 -15.88
CA TYR A 75 -1.89 8.80 -15.16
C TYR A 75 -0.46 8.30 -15.46
N HIS A 76 -0.24 7.60 -16.58
CA HIS A 76 1.06 7.03 -16.94
C HIS A 76 2.19 8.06 -17.10
N LYS A 77 1.85 9.34 -17.36
CA LYS A 77 2.81 10.47 -17.43
C LYS A 77 3.06 11.13 -16.07
N LYS A 78 2.44 10.64 -15.01
CA LYS A 78 2.62 11.13 -13.64
C LYS A 78 3.50 10.19 -12.84
N LYS A 79 3.95 10.64 -11.69
CA LYS A 79 4.67 9.82 -10.71
C LYS A 79 3.66 9.19 -9.77
N VAL A 80 3.43 7.88 -9.89
CA VAL A 80 2.36 7.15 -9.20
C VAL A 80 2.96 6.05 -8.34
N MET A 81 2.51 5.94 -7.08
CA MET A 81 2.75 4.76 -6.24
C MET A 81 1.46 4.02 -5.99
N VAL A 82 1.51 2.69 -6.09
CA VAL A 82 0.37 1.81 -5.80
C VAL A 82 0.76 0.84 -4.69
N PHE A 83 -0.03 0.82 -3.60
CA PHE A 83 0.20 -0.02 -2.45
C PHE A 83 -0.68 -1.27 -2.46
N PHE A 84 -0.06 -2.42 -2.26
CA PHE A 84 -0.70 -3.74 -2.15
C PHE A 84 -0.41 -4.38 -0.80
N SER A 85 -1.28 -5.28 -0.37
CA SER A 85 -1.17 -6.01 0.90
C SER A 85 -0.12 -7.13 0.89
N SER A 86 0.26 -7.65 -0.29
CA SER A 86 1.19 -8.79 -0.38
C SER A 86 2.26 -8.62 -1.46
N CYS A 87 3.42 -9.26 -1.23
CA CYS A 87 4.50 -9.31 -2.21
C CYS A 87 4.08 -10.02 -3.50
N MET A 88 3.22 -11.05 -3.40
CA MET A 88 2.75 -11.80 -4.55
C MET A 88 1.75 -10.99 -5.38
N SER A 89 0.90 -10.17 -4.76
CA SER A 89 0.04 -9.22 -5.49
C SER A 89 0.87 -8.20 -6.26
N VAL A 90 1.92 -7.65 -5.66
CA VAL A 90 2.86 -6.76 -6.37
C VAL A 90 3.50 -7.48 -7.56
N LYS A 91 4.00 -8.71 -7.36
CA LYS A 91 4.65 -9.49 -8.41
C LYS A 91 3.71 -9.81 -9.56
N PHE A 92 2.47 -10.22 -9.26
CA PHE A 92 1.46 -10.50 -10.28
C PHE A 92 1.15 -9.26 -11.12
N HIS A 93 0.78 -8.15 -10.49
CA HIS A 93 0.44 -6.93 -11.20
C HIS A 93 1.64 -6.36 -11.98
N HIS A 94 2.86 -6.46 -11.44
CA HIS A 94 4.07 -6.09 -12.14
C HIS A 94 4.26 -6.91 -13.42
N ASN A 95 4.15 -8.23 -13.33
CA ASN A 95 4.33 -9.11 -14.49
C ASN A 95 3.23 -8.90 -15.54
N LEU A 96 1.97 -8.84 -15.10
CA LEU A 96 0.82 -8.64 -15.98
C LEU A 96 0.89 -7.29 -16.71
N LEU A 97 1.08 -6.19 -15.98
CA LEU A 97 1.07 -4.85 -16.57
C LEU A 97 2.22 -4.66 -17.57
N ASN A 98 3.42 -5.17 -17.25
CA ASN A 98 4.53 -5.13 -18.20
C ASN A 98 4.29 -6.05 -19.41
N TYR A 99 3.64 -7.20 -19.22
CA TYR A 99 3.27 -8.08 -20.33
C TYR A 99 2.32 -7.40 -21.32
N VAL A 100 1.37 -6.61 -20.83
CA VAL A 100 0.45 -5.81 -21.68
C VAL A 100 1.02 -4.43 -22.05
N ASN A 101 2.33 -4.25 -22.02
CA ASN A 101 3.07 -3.04 -22.40
C ASN A 101 2.76 -1.77 -21.57
N LEU A 102 2.21 -1.91 -20.38
CA LEU A 102 2.12 -0.81 -19.42
C LEU A 102 3.32 -0.90 -18.45
N LYS A 103 4.36 -0.12 -18.74
CA LYS A 103 5.63 -0.16 -18.00
C LYS A 103 5.46 0.26 -16.54
N VAL A 104 5.76 -0.64 -15.63
CA VAL A 104 5.75 -0.41 -14.18
C VAL A 104 6.99 -1.00 -13.51
N SER A 105 7.43 -0.37 -12.42
CA SER A 105 8.47 -0.88 -11.53
C SER A 105 7.86 -1.47 -10.27
N CYS A 106 8.62 -2.27 -9.49
CA CYS A 106 8.11 -2.79 -8.24
C CYS A 106 9.14 -2.78 -7.11
N ILE A 107 8.66 -2.59 -5.85
CA ILE A 107 9.46 -2.76 -4.63
C ILE A 107 8.63 -3.55 -3.61
N HIS A 108 9.16 -4.70 -3.16
CA HIS A 108 8.54 -5.53 -2.13
C HIS A 108 9.58 -6.32 -1.33
N GLY A 109 9.19 -6.87 -0.18
CA GLY A 109 10.09 -7.50 0.78
C GLY A 109 10.88 -8.71 0.27
N GLN A 110 10.37 -9.43 -0.72
CA GLN A 110 11.06 -10.60 -1.31
C GLN A 110 12.17 -10.24 -2.31
N LEU A 111 12.27 -8.96 -2.72
CA LEU A 111 13.39 -8.53 -3.57
C LEU A 111 14.67 -8.42 -2.73
N LYS A 112 15.81 -8.81 -3.33
CA LYS A 112 17.13 -8.59 -2.76
C LYS A 112 17.38 -7.10 -2.50
N GLN A 113 18.10 -6.77 -1.42
CA GLN A 113 18.30 -5.38 -0.99
C GLN A 113 18.88 -4.49 -2.11
N HIS A 114 19.87 -4.97 -2.85
CA HIS A 114 20.47 -4.18 -3.94
C HIS A 114 19.46 -3.85 -5.05
N ARG A 115 18.54 -4.78 -5.38
CA ARG A 115 17.47 -4.52 -6.35
C ARG A 115 16.48 -3.48 -5.83
N ARG A 116 16.07 -3.56 -4.56
CA ARG A 116 15.20 -2.56 -3.94
C ARG A 116 15.83 -1.17 -4.02
N THR A 117 17.11 -1.07 -3.66
CA THR A 117 17.87 0.18 -3.71
C THR A 117 17.98 0.73 -5.15
N SER A 118 18.28 -0.13 -6.13
CA SER A 118 18.35 0.28 -7.54
C SER A 118 16.99 0.80 -8.05
N MET A 119 15.91 0.07 -7.84
CA MET A 119 14.55 0.48 -8.25
C MET A 119 14.13 1.79 -7.57
N TYR A 120 14.44 1.95 -6.29
CA TYR A 120 14.20 3.18 -5.54
C TYR A 120 14.88 4.38 -6.19
N PHE A 121 16.20 4.33 -6.41
CA PHE A 121 16.92 5.44 -7.02
C PHE A 121 16.47 5.73 -8.46
N GLN A 122 16.16 4.69 -9.22
CA GLN A 122 15.61 4.86 -10.57
C GLN A 122 14.27 5.59 -10.52
N PHE A 123 13.36 5.20 -9.63
CA PHE A 123 12.06 5.87 -9.46
C PHE A 123 12.22 7.30 -8.93
N CYS A 124 13.16 7.56 -8.01
CA CYS A 124 13.42 8.92 -7.49
C CYS A 124 13.88 9.87 -8.60
N LYS A 125 14.80 9.43 -9.47
CA LYS A 125 15.36 10.23 -10.57
C LYS A 125 14.38 10.46 -11.72
N ALA A 126 13.40 9.57 -11.89
CA ALA A 126 12.42 9.66 -12.97
C ALA A 126 11.46 10.84 -12.77
N LYS A 127 11.14 11.56 -13.85
CA LYS A 127 10.11 12.63 -13.84
C LYS A 127 8.69 12.06 -13.77
N SER A 128 8.47 10.88 -14.31
CA SER A 128 7.20 10.14 -14.27
C SER A 128 7.46 8.64 -14.16
N GLY A 129 6.48 7.87 -13.77
CA GLY A 129 6.57 6.43 -13.68
C GLY A 129 5.62 5.85 -12.65
N ILE A 130 5.42 4.55 -12.73
CA ILE A 130 4.52 3.80 -11.84
C ILE A 130 5.35 2.85 -11.01
N LEU A 131 5.20 2.94 -9.68
CA LEU A 131 5.82 2.04 -8.72
C LEU A 131 4.76 1.24 -7.98
N LEU A 132 4.76 -0.06 -8.15
CA LEU A 132 3.94 -1.00 -7.39
C LEU A 132 4.72 -1.46 -6.15
N CYS A 133 4.13 -1.40 -4.96
CA CYS A 133 4.89 -1.72 -3.75
C CYS A 133 4.03 -2.26 -2.61
N THR A 134 4.69 -2.86 -1.64
CA THR A 134 4.15 -3.12 -0.30
C THR A 134 4.63 -2.04 0.67
N ASP A 135 4.19 -2.09 1.92
CA ASP A 135 4.55 -1.11 2.96
C ASP A 135 6.05 -0.99 3.24
N VAL A 136 6.86 -1.93 2.74
CA VAL A 136 8.33 -1.83 2.80
C VAL A 136 8.86 -0.59 2.08
N ALA A 137 8.13 -0.06 1.09
CA ALA A 137 8.47 1.18 0.41
C ALA A 137 7.87 2.43 1.07
N ALA A 138 6.93 2.26 2.01
CA ALA A 138 6.35 3.38 2.74
C ALA A 138 7.23 3.85 3.90
N ARG A 139 8.14 3.00 4.38
CA ARG A 139 8.97 3.27 5.55
C ARG A 139 10.43 3.51 5.15
N GLY A 140 11.03 4.56 5.72
CA GLY A 140 12.47 4.82 5.59
C GLY A 140 12.98 5.22 4.20
N LEU A 141 12.11 5.34 3.20
CA LEU A 141 12.48 5.80 1.87
C LEU A 141 11.99 7.24 1.65
N ASP A 142 12.90 8.14 1.30
CA ASP A 142 12.56 9.51 0.93
C ASP A 142 12.32 9.63 -0.58
N ILE A 143 11.09 9.39 -1.01
CA ILE A 143 10.69 9.47 -2.42
C ILE A 143 10.15 10.88 -2.69
N PRO A 144 10.84 11.70 -3.49
CA PRO A 144 10.42 13.07 -3.74
C PRO A 144 9.27 13.14 -4.75
N LYS A 145 8.37 14.09 -4.56
CA LYS A 145 7.35 14.55 -5.53
C LYS A 145 6.53 13.44 -6.18
N VAL A 146 5.88 12.59 -5.37
CA VAL A 146 4.89 11.64 -5.88
C VAL A 146 3.58 12.40 -6.13
N ASP A 147 3.03 12.32 -7.34
CA ASP A 147 1.78 13.00 -7.72
C ASP A 147 0.56 12.27 -7.18
N TRP A 148 0.60 10.91 -7.21
CA TRP A 148 -0.51 10.06 -6.85
C TRP A 148 -0.09 8.89 -5.96
N ILE A 149 -0.82 8.70 -4.88
CA ILE A 149 -0.82 7.48 -4.07
C ILE A 149 -2.15 6.77 -4.30
N LEU A 150 -2.10 5.55 -4.80
CA LEU A 150 -3.26 4.66 -4.85
C LEU A 150 -3.05 3.50 -3.88
N GLN A 151 -3.87 3.40 -2.86
CA GLN A 151 -3.88 2.25 -1.97
C GLN A 151 -4.87 1.23 -2.52
N TYR A 152 -4.36 0.30 -3.33
CA TYR A 152 -5.15 -0.76 -3.96
C TYR A 152 -5.76 -1.71 -2.92
N ASP A 153 -4.98 -2.02 -1.89
CA ASP A 153 -5.45 -2.71 -0.71
C ASP A 153 -5.33 -1.78 0.51
N PRO A 154 -6.31 -1.81 1.43
CA PRO A 154 -6.27 -1.02 2.64
C PRO A 154 -5.03 -1.35 3.49
N PRO A 155 -4.49 -0.36 4.23
CA PRO A 155 -3.41 -0.60 5.17
C PRO A 155 -3.92 -1.35 6.40
N ASP A 156 -3.00 -1.99 7.14
CA ASP A 156 -3.34 -2.73 8.35
C ASP A 156 -3.96 -1.84 9.45
N ASP A 157 -3.54 -0.58 9.52
CA ASP A 157 -4.03 0.38 10.50
C ASP A 157 -3.93 1.84 10.02
N PRO A 158 -4.55 2.81 10.74
CA PRO A 158 -4.48 4.23 10.39
C PRO A 158 -3.06 4.82 10.38
N LYS A 159 -2.12 4.28 11.18
CA LYS A 159 -0.73 4.76 11.19
C LYS A 159 -0.03 4.41 9.89
N GLU A 160 -0.28 3.19 9.39
CA GLU A 160 0.24 2.78 8.09
C GLU A 160 -0.36 3.60 6.95
N TYR A 161 -1.64 3.97 7.04
CA TYR A 161 -2.25 4.93 6.12
C TYR A 161 -1.43 6.23 6.03
N ILE A 162 -1.08 6.82 7.18
CA ILE A 162 -0.27 8.05 7.25
C ILE A 162 1.11 7.84 6.61
N HIS A 163 1.76 6.72 6.88
CA HIS A 163 3.07 6.39 6.28
C HIS A 163 3.00 6.28 4.75
N ARG A 164 1.92 5.70 4.21
CA ARG A 164 1.70 5.58 2.77
C ARG A 164 1.46 6.95 2.12
N VAL A 165 0.50 7.71 2.64
CA VAL A 165 0.17 9.03 2.05
C VAL A 165 1.27 10.06 2.28
N GLY A 166 2.06 9.92 3.33
CA GLY A 166 3.24 10.74 3.58
C GLY A 166 4.35 10.60 2.51
N ARG A 167 4.12 9.91 1.40
CA ARG A 167 5.02 9.87 0.22
C ARG A 167 4.67 10.95 -0.81
N THR A 168 3.53 11.62 -0.65
CA THR A 168 3.11 12.76 -1.50
C THR A 168 2.93 14.03 -0.67
N ALA A 169 2.67 15.16 -1.30
CA ALA A 169 2.49 16.47 -0.67
C ALA A 169 3.64 16.87 0.27
N ARG A 170 4.90 16.56 -0.10
CA ARG A 170 6.09 16.89 0.67
C ARG A 170 6.72 18.20 0.20
N GLY A 171 6.96 19.11 1.15
CA GLY A 171 7.55 20.44 0.92
C GLY A 171 6.51 21.55 0.84
N GLU A 172 6.98 22.79 1.01
CA GLU A 172 6.15 23.98 0.91
C GLU A 172 5.53 24.10 -0.48
N ASN A 173 4.23 24.43 -0.55
CA ASN A 173 3.47 24.62 -1.79
C ASN A 173 3.34 23.39 -2.70
N THR A 174 3.54 22.15 -2.19
CA THR A 174 3.32 20.94 -2.95
C THR A 174 1.95 20.36 -2.68
N SER A 175 1.19 20.06 -3.74
CA SER A 175 -0.07 19.33 -3.65
C SER A 175 0.15 17.85 -4.00
N GLY A 176 -0.61 16.97 -3.34
CA GLY A 176 -0.59 15.54 -3.61
C GLY A 176 -1.99 14.95 -3.64
N ASN A 177 -2.12 13.78 -4.23
CA ASN A 177 -3.39 13.07 -4.29
C ASN A 177 -3.25 11.66 -3.72
N ALA A 178 -4.20 11.25 -2.89
CA ALA A 178 -4.21 9.92 -2.31
C ALA A 178 -5.62 9.33 -2.33
N TRP A 179 -5.77 8.17 -2.95
CA TRP A 179 -7.02 7.42 -2.95
C TRP A 179 -6.83 6.06 -2.28
N LEU A 180 -7.81 5.72 -1.44
CA LEU A 180 -7.94 4.42 -0.79
C LEU A 180 -9.08 3.65 -1.46
N MET A 181 -8.78 2.48 -2.00
CA MET A 181 -9.81 1.57 -2.51
C MET A 181 -10.31 0.69 -1.38
N LEU A 182 -11.62 0.72 -1.15
CA LEU A 182 -12.30 -0.16 -0.22
C LEU A 182 -13.34 -0.98 -0.98
N ARG A 183 -13.48 -2.23 -0.62
CA ARG A 183 -14.67 -3.01 -1.01
C ARG A 183 -15.87 -2.52 -0.22
N PRO A 184 -17.11 -2.72 -0.71
CA PRO A 184 -18.32 -2.31 0.03
C PRO A 184 -18.35 -2.82 1.46
N GLU A 185 -17.96 -4.07 1.70
CA GLU A 185 -17.89 -4.70 3.02
C GLU A 185 -16.83 -4.11 3.95
N GLU A 186 -15.83 -3.40 3.40
CA GLU A 186 -14.73 -2.76 4.15
C GLU A 186 -15.02 -1.31 4.55
N ILE A 187 -16.20 -0.78 4.21
CA ILE A 187 -16.56 0.64 4.42
C ILE A 187 -16.33 1.13 5.86
N HIS A 188 -16.49 0.25 6.83
CA HIS A 188 -16.30 0.60 8.24
C HIS A 188 -14.85 0.95 8.60
N PHE A 189 -13.87 0.64 7.73
CA PHE A 189 -12.47 1.07 7.93
C PHE A 189 -12.34 2.60 7.98
N ARG A 190 -13.19 3.33 7.24
CA ARG A 190 -13.23 4.80 7.30
C ARG A 190 -13.42 5.35 8.71
N ASN A 191 -14.15 4.63 9.58
CA ASN A 191 -14.41 5.09 10.96
C ASN A 191 -13.12 5.06 11.80
N TYR A 192 -12.25 4.05 11.58
CA TYR A 192 -10.94 3.99 12.22
C TYR A 192 -10.04 5.14 11.77
N LEU A 193 -10.08 5.48 10.47
CA LEU A 193 -9.36 6.64 9.94
C LEU A 193 -9.88 7.95 10.51
N LYS A 194 -11.20 8.13 10.55
CA LYS A 194 -11.84 9.31 11.15
C LYS A 194 -11.48 9.48 12.63
N ASN A 195 -11.50 8.39 13.41
CA ASN A 195 -11.10 8.41 14.82
C ASN A 195 -9.62 8.76 15.02
N SER A 196 -8.80 8.51 14.00
CA SER A 196 -7.38 8.90 13.96
C SER A 196 -7.17 10.28 13.35
N ARG A 197 -8.21 11.11 13.26
CA ARG A 197 -8.19 12.49 12.71
C ARG A 197 -7.72 12.55 11.25
N ILE A 198 -8.03 11.51 10.46
CA ILE A 198 -7.77 11.47 9.03
C ILE A 198 -9.10 11.68 8.28
N PRO A 199 -9.38 12.90 7.79
CA PRO A 199 -10.60 13.15 7.05
C PRO A 199 -10.48 12.61 5.63
N LEU A 200 -11.37 11.71 5.24
CA LEU A 200 -11.46 11.20 3.89
C LEU A 200 -12.77 11.60 3.21
N GLN A 201 -12.66 12.17 2.03
CA GLN A 201 -13.79 12.42 1.15
C GLN A 201 -14.13 11.15 0.37
N GLU A 202 -15.42 10.87 0.21
CA GLU A 202 -15.87 9.80 -0.71
C GLU A 202 -15.85 10.30 -2.15
N TYR A 203 -15.25 9.50 -3.04
CA TYR A 203 -15.28 9.73 -4.48
C TYR A 203 -16.05 8.63 -5.18
N THR A 204 -17.02 9.01 -6.00
CA THR A 204 -17.80 8.07 -6.80
C THR A 204 -17.09 7.72 -8.09
N ILE A 205 -16.97 6.43 -8.39
CA ILE A 205 -16.40 5.94 -9.66
C ILE A 205 -17.43 6.13 -10.78
N ARG A 206 -17.01 6.79 -11.84
CA ARG A 206 -17.79 6.84 -13.11
C ARG A 206 -17.46 5.61 -13.94
N TRP A 207 -18.26 4.57 -13.82
CA TRP A 207 -17.99 3.27 -14.46
C TRP A 207 -17.99 3.35 -15.99
N ASN A 208 -18.71 4.29 -16.59
CA ASN A 208 -18.76 4.49 -18.04
C ASN A 208 -17.44 4.95 -18.68
N ILE A 209 -16.47 5.39 -17.88
CA ILE A 209 -15.12 5.76 -18.34
C ILE A 209 -14.05 4.74 -17.97
N ILE A 210 -14.42 3.68 -17.26
CA ILE A 210 -13.53 2.60 -16.91
C ILE A 210 -13.45 1.62 -18.07
N LEU A 211 -12.23 1.23 -18.43
CA LEU A 211 -12.01 0.29 -19.52
C LEU A 211 -12.53 -1.10 -19.13
N GLU A 212 -13.40 -1.65 -19.94
CA GLU A 212 -13.90 -3.01 -19.75
C GLU A 212 -12.90 -3.99 -20.38
N VAL A 213 -12.04 -4.55 -19.55
CA VAL A 213 -10.94 -5.43 -19.99
C VAL A 213 -10.97 -6.79 -19.29
N GLN A 214 -12.08 -7.16 -18.66
CA GLN A 214 -12.16 -8.37 -17.86
C GLN A 214 -11.92 -9.64 -18.70
N GLU A 215 -12.58 -9.78 -19.82
CA GLU A 215 -12.42 -10.93 -20.71
C GLU A 215 -10.98 -11.06 -21.20
N HIS A 216 -10.37 -9.95 -21.62
CA HIS A 216 -8.98 -9.94 -22.06
C HIS A 216 -8.00 -10.23 -20.91
N LEU A 217 -8.28 -9.79 -19.69
CA LEU A 217 -7.51 -10.15 -18.49
C LEU A 217 -7.51 -11.67 -18.29
N GLU A 218 -8.68 -12.29 -18.35
CA GLU A 218 -8.85 -13.75 -18.17
C GLU A 218 -8.14 -14.52 -19.29
N GLU A 219 -8.29 -14.12 -20.54
CA GLU A 219 -7.58 -14.71 -21.67
C GLU A 219 -6.06 -14.65 -21.50
N VAL A 220 -5.51 -13.49 -21.19
CA VAL A 220 -4.06 -13.29 -21.00
C VAL A 220 -3.53 -14.11 -19.84
N VAL A 221 -4.23 -14.11 -18.71
CA VAL A 221 -3.77 -14.83 -17.51
C VAL A 221 -3.91 -16.34 -17.71
N MET A 222 -5.04 -16.82 -18.22
CA MET A 222 -5.28 -18.26 -18.41
C MET A 222 -4.47 -18.84 -19.57
N GLY A 223 -4.16 -18.04 -20.60
CA GLY A 223 -3.34 -18.45 -21.73
C GLY A 223 -1.83 -18.45 -21.46
N ASN A 224 -1.37 -17.83 -20.38
CA ASN A 224 0.06 -17.79 -20.04
C ASN A 224 0.35 -18.55 -18.74
N TYR A 225 1.11 -19.65 -18.85
CA TYR A 225 1.42 -20.51 -17.69
C TYR A 225 2.05 -19.73 -16.51
N HIS A 226 3.01 -18.85 -16.77
CA HIS A 226 3.68 -18.08 -15.73
C HIS A 226 2.73 -17.07 -15.06
N LEU A 227 1.93 -16.34 -15.86
CA LEU A 227 0.95 -15.38 -15.31
C LEU A 227 -0.11 -16.10 -14.50
N LYS A 228 -0.63 -17.24 -14.98
CA LYS A 228 -1.59 -18.08 -14.25
C LYS A 228 -1.03 -18.54 -12.90
N TYR A 229 0.23 -19.00 -12.89
CA TYR A 229 0.89 -19.41 -11.65
C TYR A 229 1.01 -18.25 -10.64
N VAL A 230 1.54 -17.09 -11.08
CA VAL A 230 1.67 -15.93 -10.18
C VAL A 230 0.32 -15.35 -9.77
N ALA A 231 -0.71 -15.41 -10.60
CA ALA A 231 -2.08 -15.01 -10.28
C ALA A 231 -2.66 -15.86 -9.14
N ARG A 232 -2.51 -17.20 -9.25
CA ARG A 232 -2.91 -18.12 -8.19
C ARG A 232 -2.21 -17.83 -6.87
N GLU A 233 -0.88 -17.67 -6.89
CA GLU A 233 -0.11 -17.35 -5.69
C GLU A 233 -0.48 -15.98 -5.09
N ALA A 234 -0.79 -14.99 -5.95
CA ALA A 234 -1.25 -13.67 -5.52
C ALA A 234 -2.64 -13.73 -4.88
N PHE A 235 -3.56 -14.51 -5.43
CA PHE A 235 -4.88 -14.77 -4.84
C PHE A 235 -4.74 -15.38 -3.44
N ILE A 236 -3.96 -16.46 -3.30
CA ILE A 236 -3.73 -17.13 -2.01
C ILE A 236 -3.11 -16.17 -0.99
N ALA A 237 -2.10 -15.39 -1.41
CA ALA A 237 -1.46 -14.41 -0.54
C ALA A 237 -2.42 -13.28 -0.12
N CYS A 238 -3.31 -12.85 -1.01
CA CYS A 238 -4.33 -11.84 -0.71
C CYS A 238 -5.32 -12.36 0.33
N VAL A 239 -5.82 -13.59 0.18
CA VAL A 239 -6.73 -14.23 1.15
C VAL A 239 -6.05 -14.39 2.51
N ARG A 240 -4.79 -14.82 2.53
CA ARG A 240 -4.01 -14.94 3.78
C ARG A 240 -3.78 -13.59 4.46
N ALA A 241 -3.43 -12.56 3.70
CA ALA A 241 -3.28 -11.20 4.21
C ALA A 241 -4.61 -10.69 4.82
N TYR A 242 -5.72 -10.92 4.14
CA TYR A 242 -7.05 -10.56 4.63
C TYR A 242 -7.41 -11.34 5.91
N LYS A 243 -7.15 -12.66 5.92
CA LYS A 243 -7.35 -13.51 7.10
C LYS A 243 -6.48 -13.08 8.29
N SER A 244 -5.27 -12.56 8.06
CA SER A 244 -4.35 -12.12 9.11
C SER A 244 -4.58 -10.69 9.60
N HIS A 245 -5.44 -9.91 8.93
CA HIS A 245 -5.72 -8.54 9.31
C HIS A 245 -6.27 -8.45 10.75
N HIS A 246 -5.74 -7.52 11.57
CA HIS A 246 -6.10 -7.47 12.99
C HIS A 246 -7.49 -6.85 13.26
N LEU A 247 -8.02 -6.01 12.35
CA LEU A 247 -9.36 -5.43 12.44
C LEU A 247 -10.43 -6.39 11.92
N LYS A 248 -10.60 -7.54 12.59
CA LYS A 248 -11.52 -8.62 12.19
C LYS A 248 -12.98 -8.20 12.00
N LYS A 249 -13.43 -7.16 12.73
CA LYS A 249 -14.79 -6.61 12.61
C LYS A 249 -15.04 -5.94 11.24
N VAL A 250 -13.99 -5.48 10.58
CA VAL A 250 -14.05 -4.85 9.25
C VAL A 250 -13.64 -5.87 8.19
N PHE A 251 -12.49 -6.51 8.39
CA PHE A 251 -11.89 -7.47 7.44
C PHE A 251 -12.27 -8.90 7.87
N ASP A 252 -13.54 -9.21 7.68
CA ASP A 252 -14.12 -10.52 8.02
C ASP A 252 -14.00 -11.45 6.82
N ILE A 253 -13.18 -12.47 6.95
CA ILE A 253 -12.93 -13.44 5.89
C ILE A 253 -14.20 -14.18 5.44
N SER A 254 -15.21 -14.33 6.33
CA SER A 254 -16.46 -14.99 5.98
C SER A 254 -17.33 -14.19 5.01
N LYS A 255 -17.10 -12.89 4.90
CA LYS A 255 -17.80 -11.97 4.00
C LYS A 255 -17.07 -11.74 2.68
N LEU A 256 -15.86 -12.29 2.55
CA LEU A 256 -15.04 -12.12 1.35
C LEU A 256 -15.56 -13.01 0.23
N ASP A 257 -16.05 -12.40 -0.86
CA ASP A 257 -16.41 -13.14 -2.07
C ASP A 257 -15.14 -13.60 -2.80
N LEU A 258 -14.79 -14.89 -2.62
CA LEU A 258 -13.62 -15.50 -3.22
C LEU A 258 -13.73 -15.60 -4.74
N THR A 259 -14.95 -15.71 -5.29
CA THR A 259 -15.16 -15.77 -6.75
C THR A 259 -14.91 -14.40 -7.38
N ALA A 260 -15.47 -13.34 -6.81
CA ALA A 260 -15.20 -11.98 -7.25
C ALA A 260 -13.71 -11.61 -7.08
N LEU A 261 -13.07 -12.08 -5.99
CA LEU A 261 -11.64 -11.88 -5.79
C LEU A 261 -10.79 -12.63 -6.83
N ALA A 262 -11.15 -13.87 -7.20
CA ALA A 262 -10.44 -14.64 -8.23
C ALA A 262 -10.49 -13.92 -9.59
N LYS A 263 -11.63 -13.37 -9.96
CA LYS A 263 -11.80 -12.55 -11.19
C LYS A 263 -10.85 -11.35 -11.23
N THR A 264 -10.57 -10.72 -10.09
CA THR A 264 -9.60 -9.61 -9.97
C THR A 264 -8.20 -10.01 -10.44
N PHE A 265 -7.85 -11.29 -10.28
CA PHE A 265 -6.59 -11.85 -10.73
C PHE A 265 -6.67 -12.51 -12.12
N GLY A 266 -7.78 -12.37 -12.83
CA GLY A 266 -8.00 -13.00 -14.14
C GLY A 266 -8.13 -14.52 -14.08
N LEU A 267 -8.51 -15.07 -12.93
CA LEU A 267 -8.73 -16.49 -12.74
C LEU A 267 -10.20 -16.85 -12.98
N THR A 268 -10.45 -17.86 -13.81
CA THR A 268 -11.79 -18.37 -14.09
C THR A 268 -12.28 -19.42 -13.07
N TYR A 269 -11.47 -19.70 -12.06
CA TYR A 269 -11.75 -20.62 -10.97
C TYR A 269 -11.22 -20.06 -9.65
N VAL A 270 -11.75 -20.55 -8.54
CA VAL A 270 -11.25 -20.19 -7.20
C VAL A 270 -10.14 -21.15 -6.80
N PRO A 271 -8.89 -20.70 -6.62
CA PRO A 271 -7.80 -21.53 -6.13
C PRO A 271 -8.08 -22.06 -4.71
N HIS A 272 -7.65 -23.28 -4.45
CA HIS A 272 -7.69 -23.84 -3.09
C HIS A 272 -6.72 -23.06 -2.18
N VAL A 273 -7.23 -22.67 -1.02
CA VAL A 273 -6.44 -21.98 0.01
C VAL A 273 -6.38 -22.90 1.23
N ASP A 274 -5.20 -23.42 1.50
CA ASP A 274 -4.98 -24.22 2.71
C ASP A 274 -5.27 -23.37 3.96
N SER A 275 -6.03 -23.93 4.87
CA SER A 275 -6.57 -23.31 6.09
C SER A 275 -5.49 -22.91 7.11
#